data_389d7b2611bcc5cd80ab6242f255a88c
#
_entry.id   389d7b2611bcc5cd80ab6242f255a88c
#
_cell.length_a   1.000
_cell.length_b   1.000
_cell.length_c   1.000
_cell.angle_alpha   90.00
_cell.angle_beta   90.00
_cell.angle_gamma   90.00
#
_symmetry.space_group_name_H-M   'P 1'
#
loop_
_entity.id
_entity.type
_entity.pdbx_description
1 polymer ?
#
loop_
_entity_poly.entity_id
_entity_poly.type
_entity_poly.pdbx_seq_one_letter_code
_entity_poly.pdbx_strand_id
1 'polypeptide(L)'
;MPVNGLIIRGLLNLYAFYGDEFKVQCPTGSGRYFTLFEVAREIQRRLVGTFLPDARGWRPLYGGTKKFQEDPYWRDLILFYEYFHGDNGAGLGASHQTGWTGTIAILLDIFGRFDARRWLETDRGGMQTRIVREQVGGQSAIDTEGIPPERVLAE
;
A
#
# COMPACT_ATOMS: atom_id res chain seq x y z
N MET A 1 4.37 8.14 -5.89
CA MET A 1 3.65 7.03 -5.25
C MET A 1 4.54 6.29 -4.23
N PRO A 2 5.71 5.73 -4.52
CA PRO A 2 6.51 4.93 -3.57
C PRO A 2 6.95 5.67 -2.31
N VAL A 3 7.36 6.93 -2.42
CA VAL A 3 7.74 7.74 -1.24
C VAL A 3 6.63 7.77 -0.19
N ASN A 4 5.37 7.93 -0.63
CA ASN A 4 4.23 7.89 0.28
C ASN A 4 4.04 6.51 0.91
N GLY A 5 4.32 5.43 0.17
CA GLY A 5 4.34 4.07 0.71
C GLY A 5 5.38 3.89 1.81
N LEU A 6 6.58 4.46 1.64
CA LEU A 6 7.63 4.46 2.67
C LEU A 6 7.22 5.28 3.91
N ILE A 7 6.58 6.44 3.73
CA ILE A 7 6.04 7.24 4.83
C ILE A 7 4.99 6.46 5.61
N ILE A 8 4.02 5.85 4.91
CA ILE A 8 2.97 5.02 5.53
C ILE A 8 3.61 3.89 6.33
N ARG A 9 4.59 3.18 5.76
CA ARG A 9 5.31 2.10 6.46
C ARG A 9 6.04 2.61 7.71
N GLY A 10 6.72 3.76 7.60
CA GLY A 10 7.38 4.41 8.75
C GLY A 10 6.39 4.73 9.86
N LEU A 11 5.24 5.31 9.53
CA LEU A 11 4.17 5.63 10.48
C LEU A 11 3.60 4.37 11.15
N LEU A 12 3.39 3.29 10.40
CA LEU A 12 2.91 2.02 10.93
C LEU A 12 3.93 1.37 11.88
N ASN A 13 5.22 1.43 11.57
CA ASN A 13 6.29 0.95 12.45
C ASN A 13 6.36 1.78 13.75
N LEU A 14 6.26 3.10 13.64
CA LEU A 14 6.21 3.98 14.81
C LEU A 14 4.95 3.75 15.65
N TYR A 15 3.81 3.51 15.01
CA TYR A 15 2.57 3.15 15.71
C TYR A 15 2.71 1.83 16.48
N ALA A 16 3.36 0.83 15.88
CA ALA A 16 3.63 -0.43 16.58
C ALA A 16 4.52 -0.23 17.83
N PHE A 17 5.36 0.81 17.85
CA PHE A 17 6.19 1.15 18.99
C PHE A 17 5.45 1.98 20.05
N TYR A 18 4.74 3.05 19.64
CA TYR A 18 4.12 4.02 20.54
C TYR A 18 2.67 3.64 20.95
N GLY A 19 1.98 2.83 20.14
CA GLY A 19 0.57 2.47 20.40
C GLY A 19 -0.39 3.65 20.25
N ASP A 20 -1.53 3.55 20.95
CA ASP A 20 -2.62 4.53 20.91
C ASP A 20 -2.37 5.79 21.74
N GLU A 21 -1.38 5.76 22.64
CA GLU A 21 -1.08 6.87 23.53
C GLU A 21 -0.47 8.06 22.79
N PHE A 22 0.31 7.81 21.74
CA PHE A 22 0.94 8.85 20.95
C PHE A 22 0.04 9.31 19.83
N LYS A 23 -0.39 10.58 19.90
CA LYS A 23 -1.26 11.21 18.91
C LYS A 23 -0.67 12.51 18.39
N VAL A 24 -0.90 12.79 17.14
CA VAL A 24 -0.49 14.03 16.48
C VAL A 24 -1.69 14.72 15.86
N GLN A 25 -1.61 16.05 15.74
CA GLN A 25 -2.66 16.80 15.08
C GLN A 25 -2.67 16.54 13.57
N CYS A 26 -3.79 16.10 13.04
CA CYS A 26 -3.91 15.78 11.62
C CYS A 26 -5.29 16.18 11.06
N PRO A 27 -5.33 17.06 10.02
CA PRO A 27 -4.23 17.91 9.54
C PRO A 27 -3.71 18.88 10.59
N THR A 28 -2.51 19.39 10.42
CA THR A 28 -1.93 20.41 11.28
C THR A 28 -2.86 21.63 11.35
N GLY A 29 -3.10 22.17 12.54
CA GLY A 29 -3.98 23.29 12.76
C GLY A 29 -5.48 22.95 12.85
N SER A 30 -5.86 21.67 12.70
CA SER A 30 -7.27 21.23 12.70
C SER A 30 -7.89 21.06 14.10
N GLY A 31 -7.06 20.99 15.15
CA GLY A 31 -7.51 20.61 16.49
C GLY A 31 -7.85 19.12 16.65
N ARG A 32 -7.78 18.32 15.60
CA ARG A 32 -8.07 16.88 15.61
C ARG A 32 -6.80 16.06 15.82
N TYR A 33 -6.82 15.15 16.79
CA TYR A 33 -5.66 14.32 17.13
C TYR A 33 -5.89 12.88 16.68
N PHE A 34 -4.94 12.35 15.93
CA PHE A 34 -4.94 11.02 15.35
C PHE A 34 -3.76 10.21 15.86
N THR A 35 -3.95 8.91 16.06
CA THR A 35 -2.84 7.96 16.21
C THR A 35 -2.03 7.91 14.92
N LEU A 36 -0.80 7.39 14.98
CA LEU A 36 0.03 7.26 13.77
C LEU A 36 -0.57 6.27 12.75
N PHE A 37 -1.34 5.28 13.22
CA PHE A 37 -2.11 4.40 12.34
C PHE A 37 -3.20 5.17 11.57
N GLU A 38 -3.94 6.02 12.25
CA GLU A 38 -4.99 6.86 11.63
C GLU A 38 -4.39 7.85 10.63
N VAL A 39 -3.21 8.42 10.92
CA VAL A 39 -2.48 9.28 9.97
C VAL A 39 -2.06 8.48 8.73
N ALA A 40 -1.49 7.30 8.92
CA ALA A 40 -1.10 6.41 7.82
C ALA A 40 -2.32 6.04 6.94
N ARG A 41 -3.44 5.71 7.59
CA ARG A 41 -4.72 5.40 6.92
C ARG A 41 -5.28 6.59 6.15
N GLU A 42 -5.17 7.81 6.67
CA GLU A 42 -5.62 9.02 5.96
C GLU A 42 -4.76 9.28 4.70
N ILE A 43 -3.44 9.09 4.77
CA ILE A 43 -2.57 9.19 3.59
C ILE A 43 -2.97 8.11 2.57
N GLN A 44 -3.12 6.86 3.00
CA GLN A 44 -3.55 5.76 2.15
C GLN A 44 -4.91 6.05 1.48
N ARG A 45 -5.90 6.54 2.22
CA ARG A 45 -7.22 6.88 1.69
C ARG A 45 -7.14 7.89 0.55
N ARG A 46 -6.30 8.91 0.69
CA ARG A 46 -6.07 9.92 -0.38
C ARG A 46 -5.43 9.31 -1.61
N LEU A 47 -4.42 8.47 -1.44
CA LEU A 47 -3.75 7.79 -2.55
C LEU A 47 -4.69 6.84 -3.29
N VAL A 48 -5.45 6.04 -2.55
CA VAL A 48 -6.44 5.10 -3.11
C VAL A 48 -7.57 5.85 -3.80
N GLY A 49 -8.02 6.97 -3.23
CA GLY A 49 -9.05 7.82 -3.83
C GLY A 49 -8.71 8.33 -5.23
N THR A 50 -7.42 8.40 -5.60
CA THR A 50 -6.99 8.72 -6.97
C THR A 50 -7.43 7.66 -7.98
N PHE A 51 -7.55 6.40 -7.56
CA PHE A 51 -7.88 5.24 -8.41
C PHE A 51 -9.35 4.84 -8.35
N LEU A 52 -10.05 5.16 -7.28
CA LEU A 52 -11.45 4.80 -7.09
C LEU A 52 -12.38 5.79 -7.81
N PRO A 53 -13.53 5.31 -8.31
CA PRO A 53 -14.52 6.20 -8.89
C PRO A 53 -15.15 7.10 -7.82
N ASP A 54 -15.37 8.37 -8.17
CA ASP A 54 -16.13 9.33 -7.37
C ASP A 54 -17.66 9.06 -7.47
N ALA A 55 -18.47 9.90 -6.84
CA ALA A 55 -19.94 9.79 -6.86
C ALA A 55 -20.55 9.85 -8.28
N ARG A 56 -19.81 10.37 -9.26
CA ARG A 56 -20.22 10.42 -10.68
C ARG A 56 -19.73 9.20 -11.47
N GLY A 57 -18.99 8.29 -10.84
CA GLY A 57 -18.32 7.17 -11.49
C GLY A 57 -16.99 7.54 -12.16
N TRP A 58 -16.48 8.74 -11.96
CA TRP A 58 -15.24 9.23 -12.56
C TRP A 58 -14.03 8.94 -11.66
N ARG A 59 -12.93 8.53 -12.28
CA ARG A 59 -11.67 8.27 -11.58
C ARG A 59 -10.74 9.48 -11.72
N PRO A 60 -10.24 10.07 -10.61
CA PRO A 60 -9.32 11.20 -10.67
C PRO A 60 -8.10 10.94 -11.55
N LEU A 61 -7.56 9.71 -11.54
CA LEU A 61 -6.38 9.34 -12.33
C LEU A 61 -6.53 9.60 -13.85
N TYR A 62 -7.74 9.56 -14.37
CA TYR A 62 -7.99 9.81 -15.79
C TYR A 62 -8.13 11.29 -16.14
N GLY A 63 -8.17 12.16 -15.13
CA GLY A 63 -8.33 13.61 -15.33
C GLY A 63 -9.53 13.93 -16.21
N GLY A 64 -9.34 14.83 -17.17
CA GLY A 64 -10.37 15.23 -18.13
C GLY A 64 -10.51 14.34 -19.37
N THR A 65 -9.85 13.18 -19.43
CA THR A 65 -9.86 12.32 -20.62
C THR A 65 -11.16 11.53 -20.69
N LYS A 66 -12.15 12.04 -21.42
CA LYS A 66 -13.48 11.43 -21.54
C LYS A 66 -13.45 9.97 -21.97
N LYS A 67 -12.56 9.60 -22.90
CA LYS A 67 -12.42 8.21 -23.35
C LYS A 67 -12.19 7.25 -22.18
N PHE A 68 -11.31 7.60 -21.24
CA PHE A 68 -11.03 6.75 -20.07
C PHE A 68 -12.09 6.84 -18.98
N GLN A 69 -12.91 7.90 -18.98
CA GLN A 69 -14.00 8.04 -18.02
C GLN A 69 -15.28 7.35 -18.45
N GLU A 70 -15.61 7.39 -19.76
CA GLU A 70 -16.96 7.11 -20.27
C GLU A 70 -17.00 5.85 -21.14
N ASP A 71 -15.94 5.53 -21.88
CA ASP A 71 -15.90 4.42 -22.82
C ASP A 71 -15.90 3.08 -22.08
N PRO A 72 -16.91 2.19 -22.30
CA PRO A 72 -17.02 0.93 -21.57
C PRO A 72 -15.85 -0.04 -21.82
N TYR A 73 -15.10 0.13 -22.89
CA TYR A 73 -13.91 -0.68 -23.17
C TYR A 73 -12.65 -0.16 -22.50
N TRP A 74 -12.64 1.10 -22.02
CA TRP A 74 -11.44 1.75 -21.46
C TRP A 74 -11.56 2.10 -19.99
N ARG A 75 -12.73 2.44 -19.48
CA ARG A 75 -12.94 2.98 -18.14
C ARG A 75 -12.45 2.08 -16.99
N ASP A 76 -12.41 0.77 -17.22
CA ASP A 76 -12.01 -0.22 -16.22
C ASP A 76 -10.59 -0.78 -16.46
N LEU A 77 -9.88 -0.28 -17.48
CA LEU A 77 -8.48 -0.57 -17.73
C LEU A 77 -7.60 0.42 -16.93
N ILE A 78 -7.35 0.10 -15.68
CA ILE A 78 -6.63 1.00 -14.77
C ILE A 78 -5.18 1.18 -15.21
N LEU A 79 -4.78 2.45 -15.43
CA LEU A 79 -3.42 2.83 -15.80
C LEU A 79 -2.61 3.21 -14.55
N PHE A 80 -1.33 2.82 -14.53
CA PHE A 80 -0.40 3.12 -13.46
C PHE A 80 0.56 4.22 -13.89
N TYR A 81 0.11 5.47 -13.75
CA TYR A 81 0.89 6.64 -14.13
C TYR A 81 2.11 6.85 -13.22
N GLU A 82 3.13 7.49 -13.75
CA GLU A 82 4.38 7.75 -13.07
C GLU A 82 4.20 8.69 -11.87
N TYR A 83 3.44 9.78 -12.04
CA TYR A 83 3.11 10.75 -11.01
C TYR A 83 1.71 11.32 -11.22
N PHE A 84 1.27 12.16 -10.31
CA PHE A 84 -0.11 12.65 -10.28
C PHE A 84 -0.14 14.14 -10.01
N HIS A 85 -1.08 14.83 -10.64
CA HIS A 85 -1.32 16.25 -10.42
C HIS A 85 -1.79 16.48 -8.97
N GLY A 86 -1.16 17.44 -8.26
CA GLY A 86 -1.39 17.66 -6.84
C GLY A 86 -2.82 18.08 -6.48
N ASP A 87 -3.48 18.85 -7.36
CA ASP A 87 -4.81 19.41 -7.05
C ASP A 87 -5.95 18.46 -7.42
N ASN A 88 -5.84 17.70 -8.50
CA ASN A 88 -6.96 16.92 -9.04
C ASN A 88 -6.70 15.42 -9.18
N GLY A 89 -5.48 14.96 -8.89
CA GLY A 89 -5.11 13.55 -8.94
C GLY A 89 -4.94 12.96 -10.35
N ALA A 90 -4.97 13.79 -11.41
CA ALA A 90 -4.79 13.33 -12.78
C ALA A 90 -3.43 12.67 -12.96
N GLY A 91 -3.39 11.50 -13.60
CA GLY A 91 -2.17 10.80 -13.92
C GLY A 91 -1.34 11.50 -14.99
N LEU A 92 -0.04 11.56 -14.79
CA LEU A 92 0.92 12.25 -15.62
C LEU A 92 2.16 11.36 -15.85
N GLY A 93 2.90 11.66 -16.93
CA GLY A 93 4.07 10.88 -17.29
C GLY A 93 3.74 9.52 -17.91
N ALA A 94 4.62 8.56 -17.75
CA ALA A 94 4.44 7.22 -18.32
C ALA A 94 3.28 6.48 -17.62
N SER A 95 2.45 5.77 -18.41
CA SER A 95 1.18 5.18 -17.94
C SER A 95 1.27 3.72 -17.47
N HIS A 96 2.44 3.10 -17.56
CA HIS A 96 2.62 1.68 -17.25
C HIS A 96 3.69 1.44 -16.17
N GLN A 97 3.68 2.26 -15.12
CA GLN A 97 4.62 2.17 -14.00
C GLN A 97 4.11 1.18 -12.93
N THR A 98 3.97 -0.08 -13.32
CA THR A 98 3.40 -1.14 -12.48
C THR A 98 4.21 -1.43 -11.23
N GLY A 99 5.55 -1.35 -11.29
CA GLY A 99 6.42 -1.49 -10.12
C GLY A 99 6.46 -0.25 -9.22
N TRP A 100 6.18 0.92 -9.78
CA TRP A 100 6.25 2.20 -9.08
C TRP A 100 4.91 2.63 -8.49
N THR A 101 3.87 2.60 -9.28
CA THR A 101 2.52 3.04 -8.88
C THR A 101 1.61 1.87 -8.50
N GLY A 102 1.87 0.67 -9.03
CA GLY A 102 1.15 -0.55 -8.66
C GLY A 102 1.27 -0.93 -7.18
N THR A 103 2.21 -0.33 -6.43
CA THR A 103 2.27 -0.42 -4.96
C THR A 103 0.98 0.00 -4.27
N ILE A 104 0.07 0.71 -4.95
CA ILE A 104 -1.28 1.02 -4.44
C ILE A 104 -2.07 -0.23 -4.07
N ALA A 105 -1.88 -1.34 -4.77
CA ALA A 105 -2.54 -2.62 -4.47
C ALA A 105 -2.13 -3.15 -3.09
N ILE A 106 -0.84 -2.98 -2.71
CA ILE A 106 -0.33 -3.36 -1.39
C ILE A 106 -1.00 -2.51 -0.30
N LEU A 107 -1.18 -1.22 -0.54
CA LEU A 107 -1.85 -0.33 0.41
C LEU A 107 -3.33 -0.69 0.59
N LEU A 108 -4.02 -1.06 -0.49
CA LEU A 108 -5.39 -1.56 -0.43
C LEU A 108 -5.49 -2.85 0.38
N ASP A 109 -4.58 -3.79 0.16
CA ASP A 109 -4.54 -5.08 0.86
C ASP A 109 -4.26 -4.89 2.36
N ILE A 110 -3.22 -4.13 2.71
CA ILE A 110 -2.85 -3.89 4.12
C ILE A 110 -4.03 -3.26 4.89
N PHE A 111 -4.57 -2.14 4.43
CA PHE A 111 -5.64 -1.45 5.15
C PHE A 111 -7.02 -2.09 4.99
N GLY A 112 -7.17 -3.05 4.07
CA GLY A 112 -8.33 -3.93 3.96
C GLY A 112 -8.32 -5.07 4.97
N ARG A 113 -7.13 -5.55 5.37
CA ARG A 113 -6.95 -6.68 6.30
C ARG A 113 -6.74 -6.26 7.75
N PHE A 114 -6.07 -5.11 7.96
CA PHE A 114 -5.62 -4.66 9.26
C PHE A 114 -6.32 -3.38 9.69
N ASP A 115 -6.91 -3.42 10.85
CA ASP A 115 -7.24 -2.25 11.65
C ASP A 115 -6.13 -1.96 12.68
N ALA A 116 -6.28 -0.90 13.45
CA ALA A 116 -5.32 -0.47 14.44
C ALA A 116 -5.03 -1.56 15.49
N ARG A 117 -6.07 -2.25 15.96
CA ARG A 117 -5.94 -3.31 16.97
C ARG A 117 -5.19 -4.51 16.43
N ARG A 118 -5.59 -5.04 15.28
CA ARG A 118 -4.91 -6.17 14.62
C ARG A 118 -3.46 -5.85 14.28
N TRP A 119 -3.17 -4.59 13.97
CA TRP A 119 -1.79 -4.15 13.72
C TRP A 119 -0.93 -4.30 14.97
N LEU A 120 -1.42 -3.86 16.15
CA LEU A 120 -0.69 -3.98 17.41
C LEU A 120 -0.55 -5.44 17.89
N GLU A 121 -1.55 -6.28 17.63
CA GLU A 121 -1.54 -7.71 17.97
C GLU A 121 -0.55 -8.51 17.09
N THR A 122 -0.19 -7.98 15.92
CA THR A 122 0.74 -8.64 15.02
C THR A 122 2.18 -8.29 15.41
N ASP A 123 3.00 -9.30 15.69
CA ASP A 123 4.38 -9.12 16.14
C ASP A 123 5.18 -8.23 15.18
N ARG A 124 5.85 -7.23 15.75
CA ARG A 124 6.58 -6.14 15.09
C ARG A 124 7.61 -6.59 14.03
N GLY A 125 8.15 -7.79 14.16
CA GLY A 125 9.11 -8.36 13.21
C GLY A 125 8.50 -9.38 12.25
N GLY A 126 7.35 -9.95 12.58
CA GLY A 126 6.76 -11.08 11.86
C GLY A 126 5.88 -10.72 10.67
N MET A 127 5.42 -9.47 10.58
CA MET A 127 4.40 -9.13 9.59
C MET A 127 4.91 -9.18 8.15
N GLN A 128 6.12 -8.69 7.88
CA GLN A 128 6.70 -8.82 6.55
C GLN A 128 7.00 -10.27 6.19
N THR A 129 7.49 -11.03 7.16
CA THR A 129 7.77 -12.46 7.00
C THR A 129 6.48 -13.26 6.83
N ARG A 130 5.38 -12.87 7.48
CA ARG A 130 4.07 -13.51 7.32
C ARG A 130 3.42 -13.21 6.00
N ILE A 131 3.39 -11.95 5.56
CA ILE A 131 2.84 -11.56 4.24
C ILE A 131 3.60 -12.30 3.14
N VAL A 132 4.94 -12.34 3.21
CA VAL A 132 5.77 -13.09 2.27
C VAL A 132 5.52 -14.59 2.37
N ARG A 133 5.38 -15.16 3.58
CA ARG A 133 5.08 -16.60 3.76
C ARG A 133 3.68 -16.98 3.30
N GLU A 134 2.68 -16.16 3.53
CA GLU A 134 1.31 -16.42 3.04
C GLU A 134 1.21 -16.26 1.52
N GLN A 135 2.00 -15.39 0.91
CA GLN A 135 2.07 -15.26 -0.55
C GLN A 135 2.93 -16.34 -1.22
N VAL A 136 3.95 -16.85 -0.54
CA VAL A 136 4.86 -17.90 -1.03
C VAL A 136 4.45 -19.30 -0.55
N GLY A 137 3.70 -19.40 0.54
CA GLY A 137 3.33 -20.65 1.21
C GLY A 137 2.24 -21.48 0.52
N GLY A 138 1.91 -21.15 -0.73
CA GLY A 138 1.16 -22.06 -1.62
C GLY A 138 2.04 -23.10 -2.32
N GLN A 139 3.37 -23.06 -2.17
CA GLN A 139 4.25 -24.05 -2.80
C GLN A 139 5.35 -24.51 -1.83
N SER A 140 5.16 -25.75 -1.34
CA SER A 140 6.20 -26.72 -1.05
C SER A 140 7.25 -26.35 0.00
N ALA A 141 7.11 -26.95 1.14
CA ALA A 141 8.25 -27.38 1.92
C ALA A 141 9.21 -28.15 0.98
N ILE A 142 10.35 -27.55 0.66
CA ILE A 142 11.49 -28.31 0.17
C ILE A 142 11.99 -29.06 1.39
N ASP A 143 11.73 -30.36 1.43
CA ASP A 143 12.33 -31.30 2.37
C ASP A 143 13.87 -31.17 2.27
N THR A 144 14.45 -30.50 3.25
CA THR A 144 15.90 -30.50 3.47
C THR A 144 16.34 -31.70 4.35
N GLU A 145 15.51 -32.71 4.48
CA GLU A 145 15.90 -34.00 5.05
C GLU A 145 16.53 -34.87 3.93
N GLY A 146 17.85 -34.86 3.83
CA GLY A 146 18.55 -35.80 2.97
C GLY A 146 19.89 -35.38 2.38
N ILE A 147 20.49 -34.26 2.77
CA ILE A 147 21.86 -33.93 2.35
C ILE A 147 22.81 -34.23 3.53
N PRO A 148 23.63 -35.30 3.42
CA PRO A 148 24.65 -35.57 4.44
C PRO A 148 25.70 -34.46 4.46
N PRO A 149 26.25 -34.09 5.64
CA PRO A 149 27.15 -32.96 5.80
C PRO A 149 28.56 -33.10 5.19
N GLU A 150 28.82 -34.17 4.44
CA GLU A 150 30.16 -34.45 3.93
C GLU A 150 30.47 -33.96 2.50
N ARG A 151 29.60 -33.15 1.88
CA ARG A 151 29.84 -32.63 0.51
C ARG A 151 30.05 -31.11 0.37
N VAL A 152 30.37 -30.42 1.44
CA VAL A 152 30.56 -28.94 1.39
C VAL A 152 32.07 -28.55 1.43
N LEU A 153 32.99 -29.48 1.47
CA LEU A 153 34.43 -29.18 1.50
C LEU A 153 35.19 -30.00 0.45
N ALA A 154 34.87 -29.86 -0.83
CA ALA A 154 35.75 -30.29 -1.93
C ALA A 154 35.30 -29.57 -3.22
N GLU A 155 35.79 -28.35 -3.42
CA GLU A 155 36.32 -27.72 -4.65
C GLU A 155 36.57 -26.25 -4.41
#